data_948efe4371a42b9551d156d021685ebe
#
_entry.id   948efe4371a42b9551d156d021685ebe
#
_cell.length_a   1.000
_cell.length_b   1.000
_cell.length_c   1.000
_cell.angle_alpha   90.00
_cell.angle_beta   90.00
_cell.angle_gamma   90.00
#
_symmetry.space_group_name_H-M   'P 1'
#
loop_
_entity.id
_entity.type
_entity.pdbx_description
1 polymer ?
#
loop_
_entity_poly.entity_id
_entity_poly.type
_entity_poly.pdbx_seq_one_letter_code
_entity_poly.pdbx_strand_id
1 'polypeptide(L)'
;EGKDFVVKRVVKSAHDLIDAGQKLIVLDGLYTWSEYKILKHEFPGQMSVIAVVTPKHLRYQRMAKRPERPMQPREVDQRDWSEIENLEKGGPIAIADYFVMNDHGLDELYAQLEAVTHHEHFCKAPEQC
;
A
#
# COMPACT_ATOMS: atom_id res chain seq x y z
N GLU A 1 -7.39 -22.43 -7.83
CA GLU A 1 -6.59 -21.29 -8.17
C GLU A 1 -5.65 -20.98 -7.01
N GLY A 2 -4.38 -20.75 -7.24
CA GLY A 2 -3.40 -20.54 -6.19
C GLY A 2 -3.57 -19.23 -5.42
N LYS A 3 -2.80 -19.08 -4.33
CA LYS A 3 -2.79 -17.87 -3.51
C LYS A 3 -2.41 -16.60 -4.28
N ASP A 4 -1.76 -16.74 -5.43
CA ASP A 4 -1.33 -15.61 -6.26
C ASP A 4 -2.36 -15.20 -7.30
N PHE A 5 -3.55 -15.79 -7.27
CA PHE A 5 -4.59 -15.55 -8.26
C PHE A 5 -4.99 -14.06 -8.34
N VAL A 6 -5.18 -13.43 -7.19
CA VAL A 6 -5.59 -12.02 -7.14
C VAL A 6 -4.52 -11.11 -7.72
N VAL A 7 -3.26 -11.30 -7.32
CA VAL A 7 -2.18 -10.45 -7.83
C VAL A 7 -1.97 -10.64 -9.32
N LYS A 8 -2.14 -11.85 -9.84
CA LYS A 8 -2.05 -12.10 -11.29
C LYS A 8 -3.12 -11.35 -12.06
N ARG A 9 -4.33 -11.28 -11.52
CA ARG A 9 -5.40 -10.48 -12.11
C ARG A 9 -5.09 -8.99 -12.07
N VAL A 10 -4.52 -8.52 -10.97
CA VAL A 10 -4.09 -7.12 -10.84
C VAL A 10 -3.01 -6.80 -11.88
N VAL A 11 -2.03 -7.66 -12.03
CA VAL A 11 -0.96 -7.50 -13.04
C VAL A 11 -1.56 -7.40 -14.44
N LYS A 12 -2.47 -8.30 -14.78
CA LYS A 12 -3.14 -8.26 -16.08
C LYS A 12 -3.89 -6.95 -16.30
N SER A 13 -4.65 -6.52 -15.32
CA SER A 13 -5.39 -5.25 -15.40
C SER A 13 -4.44 -4.06 -15.57
N ALA A 14 -3.32 -4.05 -14.87
CA ALA A 14 -2.33 -2.99 -15.00
C ALA A 14 -1.72 -2.96 -16.40
N HIS A 15 -1.36 -4.10 -16.96
CA HIS A 15 -0.86 -4.18 -18.33
C HIS A 15 -1.90 -3.70 -19.34
N ASP A 16 -3.18 -4.08 -19.17
CA ASP A 16 -4.25 -3.63 -20.04
C ASP A 16 -4.40 -2.10 -20.01
N LEU A 17 -4.28 -1.49 -18.83
CA LEU A 17 -4.35 -0.04 -18.68
C LEU A 17 -3.13 0.65 -19.31
N ILE A 18 -1.95 0.09 -19.16
CA ILE A 18 -0.74 0.61 -19.80
C ILE A 18 -0.88 0.56 -21.32
N ASP A 19 -1.35 -0.55 -21.84
CA ASP A 19 -1.58 -0.74 -23.28
C ASP A 19 -2.63 0.24 -23.81
N ALA A 20 -3.58 0.63 -22.97
CA ALA A 20 -4.60 1.63 -23.30
C ALA A 20 -4.09 3.08 -23.16
N GLY A 21 -2.84 3.30 -22.79
CA GLY A 21 -2.23 4.62 -22.70
C GLY A 21 -2.16 5.25 -21.32
N GLN A 22 -2.53 4.53 -20.26
CA GLN A 22 -2.41 5.04 -18.90
C GLN A 22 -0.94 5.07 -18.49
N LYS A 23 -0.50 6.22 -17.97
CA LYS A 23 0.88 6.42 -17.55
C LYS A 23 1.10 6.30 -16.05
N LEU A 24 0.05 6.51 -15.27
CA LEU A 24 0.08 6.42 -13.83
C LEU A 24 -1.02 5.48 -13.35
N ILE A 25 -0.64 4.46 -12.60
CA ILE A 25 -1.57 3.48 -12.05
C ILE A 25 -1.30 3.36 -10.55
N VAL A 26 -2.35 3.45 -9.76
CA VAL A 26 -2.28 3.26 -8.32
C VAL A 26 -2.85 1.89 -7.99
N LEU A 27 -2.06 1.05 -7.32
CA LEU A 27 -2.50 -0.24 -6.81
C LEU A 27 -2.67 -0.13 -5.31
N ASP A 28 -3.89 -0.29 -4.83
CA ASP A 28 -4.19 -0.26 -3.41
C ASP A 28 -4.31 -1.69 -2.88
N GLY A 29 -3.71 -1.93 -1.74
CA GLY A 29 -3.83 -3.22 -1.08
C GLY A 29 -2.71 -4.21 -1.35
N LEU A 30 -1.48 -3.72 -1.48
CA LEU A 30 -0.31 -4.59 -1.50
C LEU A 30 -0.02 -5.07 -0.08
N TYR A 31 -0.25 -6.33 0.21
CA TYR A 31 -0.15 -6.84 1.57
C TYR A 31 0.97 -7.83 1.81
N THR A 32 1.23 -8.75 0.88
CA THR A 32 2.12 -9.86 1.15
C THR A 32 3.46 -9.72 0.44
N TRP A 33 4.47 -10.38 1.01
CA TRP A 33 5.80 -10.43 0.41
C TRP A 33 5.78 -11.10 -0.97
N SER A 34 4.97 -12.16 -1.12
CA SER A 34 4.82 -12.84 -2.40
C SER A 34 4.26 -11.92 -3.48
N GLU A 35 3.24 -11.14 -3.15
CA GLU A 35 2.66 -10.15 -4.07
C GLU A 35 3.68 -9.09 -4.48
N TYR A 36 4.45 -8.60 -3.52
CA TYR A 36 5.51 -7.62 -3.79
C TYR A 36 6.51 -8.15 -4.79
N LYS A 37 6.99 -9.38 -4.60
CA LYS A 37 7.96 -9.99 -5.52
C LYS A 37 7.41 -10.13 -6.93
N ILE A 38 6.17 -10.52 -7.07
CA ILE A 38 5.51 -10.66 -8.37
C ILE A 38 5.41 -9.31 -9.06
N LEU A 39 4.93 -8.30 -8.37
CA LEU A 39 4.80 -6.95 -8.94
C LEU A 39 6.15 -6.36 -9.31
N LYS A 40 7.15 -6.54 -8.48
CA LYS A 40 8.49 -6.04 -8.74
C LYS A 40 9.10 -6.71 -9.98
N HIS A 41 8.84 -7.99 -10.17
CA HIS A 41 9.29 -8.73 -11.34
C HIS A 41 8.58 -8.27 -12.62
N GLU A 42 7.28 -8.02 -12.54
CA GLU A 42 6.48 -7.62 -13.70
C GLU A 42 6.70 -6.17 -14.13
N PHE A 43 7.05 -5.28 -13.19
CA PHE A 43 7.23 -3.85 -13.46
C PHE A 43 8.60 -3.36 -12.99
N PRO A 44 9.70 -3.90 -13.56
CA PRO A 44 11.04 -3.53 -13.11
C PRO A 44 11.34 -2.05 -13.38
N GLY A 45 11.80 -1.34 -12.34
CA GLY A 45 12.12 0.07 -12.45
C GLY A 45 10.93 1.02 -12.60
N GLN A 46 9.71 0.49 -12.54
CA GLN A 46 8.49 1.29 -12.77
C GLN A 46 7.57 1.33 -11.57
N MET A 47 7.97 0.73 -10.46
CA MET A 47 7.13 0.60 -9.28
C MET A 47 7.73 1.34 -8.09
N SER A 48 6.91 2.16 -7.44
CA SER A 48 7.24 2.74 -6.14
C SER A 48 6.21 2.30 -5.12
N VAL A 49 6.67 1.95 -3.94
CA VAL A 49 5.80 1.52 -2.85
C VAL A 49 5.75 2.60 -1.78
N ILE A 50 4.53 3.01 -1.45
CA ILE A 50 4.28 3.95 -0.37
C ILE A 50 3.62 3.16 0.77
N ALA A 51 4.25 3.14 1.93
CA ALA A 51 3.68 2.55 3.12
C ALA A 51 3.01 3.63 3.95
N VAL A 52 1.71 3.49 4.14
CA VAL A 52 0.95 4.37 5.04
C VAL A 52 0.95 3.70 6.40
N VAL A 53 1.60 4.32 7.38
CA VAL A 53 1.81 3.73 8.69
C VAL A 53 1.19 4.60 9.79
N THR A 54 0.73 3.92 10.84
CA THR A 54 0.12 4.57 12.00
C THR A 54 0.68 3.94 13.26
N PRO A 55 1.08 4.74 14.26
CA PRO A 55 1.52 4.18 15.53
C PRO A 55 0.48 3.24 16.13
N LYS A 56 0.95 2.17 16.74
CA LYS A 56 0.11 1.09 17.26
C LYS A 56 -1.01 1.61 18.17
N HIS A 57 -0.69 2.50 19.09
CA HIS A 57 -1.69 3.02 20.03
C HIS A 57 -2.82 3.77 19.34
N LEU A 58 -2.53 4.51 18.28
CA LEU A 58 -3.55 5.21 17.50
C LEU A 58 -4.42 4.26 16.69
N ARG A 59 -3.82 3.21 16.11
CA ARG A 59 -4.59 2.18 15.40
C ARG A 59 -5.58 1.52 16.34
N TYR A 60 -5.16 1.18 17.54
CA TYR A 60 -6.02 0.56 18.54
C TYR A 60 -7.17 1.47 18.93
N GLN A 61 -6.88 2.75 19.17
CA GLN A 61 -7.93 3.73 19.47
C GLN A 61 -8.93 3.87 18.33
N ARG A 62 -8.44 3.97 17.11
CA ARG A 62 -9.30 4.14 15.94
C ARG A 62 -10.16 2.90 15.69
N MET A 63 -9.60 1.72 15.86
CA MET A 63 -10.36 0.48 15.70
C MET A 63 -11.44 0.32 16.75
N ALA A 64 -11.19 0.73 17.98
CA ALA A 64 -12.17 0.68 19.06
C ALA A 64 -13.33 1.66 18.84
N LYS A 65 -13.06 2.79 18.19
CA LYS A 65 -14.04 3.87 18.01
C LYS A 65 -14.77 3.84 16.68
N ARG A 66 -14.38 2.98 15.74
CA ARG A 66 -15.03 3.00 14.44
C ARG A 66 -16.50 2.56 14.56
N PRO A 67 -17.41 3.16 13.76
CA PRO A 67 -18.85 2.89 13.89
C PRO A 67 -19.23 1.48 13.43
N GLU A 68 -18.47 0.92 12.48
CA GLU A 68 -18.72 -0.43 11.99
C GLU A 68 -17.60 -1.36 12.42
N ARG A 69 -17.98 -2.53 12.98
CA ARG A 69 -17.04 -3.57 13.43
C ARG A 69 -15.93 -3.03 14.32
N PRO A 70 -16.27 -2.35 15.45
CA PRO A 70 -15.25 -1.93 16.39
C PRO A 70 -14.49 -3.13 16.92
N MET A 71 -13.20 -2.97 17.17
CA MET A 71 -12.36 -4.05 17.68
C MET A 71 -11.70 -3.64 18.98
N GLN A 72 -11.70 -4.56 19.95
CA GLN A 72 -10.98 -4.38 21.19
C GLN A 72 -9.46 -4.56 20.96
N PRO A 73 -8.60 -3.98 21.82
CA PRO A 73 -7.15 -4.11 21.65
C PRO A 73 -6.66 -5.54 21.48
N ARG A 74 -7.23 -6.48 22.20
CA ARG A 74 -6.86 -7.89 22.09
C ARG A 74 -7.16 -8.46 20.70
N GLU A 75 -8.29 -8.08 20.12
CA GLU A 75 -8.67 -8.52 18.78
C GLU A 75 -7.74 -7.94 17.71
N VAL A 76 -7.39 -6.67 17.84
CA VAL A 76 -6.45 -6.02 16.92
C VAL A 76 -5.08 -6.69 17.00
N ASP A 77 -4.62 -7.00 18.21
CA ASP A 77 -3.36 -7.66 18.45
C ASP A 77 -3.32 -9.05 17.79
N GLN A 78 -4.36 -9.84 18.00
CA GLN A 78 -4.47 -11.17 17.39
C GLN A 78 -4.48 -11.08 15.86
N ARG A 79 -5.16 -10.10 15.31
CA ARG A 79 -5.21 -9.89 13.87
C ARG A 79 -3.84 -9.49 13.33
N ASP A 80 -3.16 -8.56 13.97
CA ASP A 80 -1.82 -8.12 13.55
C ASP A 80 -0.85 -9.30 13.51
N TRP A 81 -0.85 -10.12 14.55
CA TRP A 81 0.02 -11.30 14.62
C TRP A 81 -0.29 -12.30 13.50
N SER A 82 -1.56 -12.60 13.31
CA SER A 82 -1.98 -13.52 12.26
C SER A 82 -1.58 -13.02 10.87
N GLU A 83 -1.73 -11.73 10.61
CA GLU A 83 -1.38 -11.14 9.32
C GLU A 83 0.13 -11.22 9.05
N ILE A 84 0.95 -11.01 10.07
CA ILE A 84 2.40 -11.11 9.92
C ILE A 84 2.82 -12.57 9.74
N GLU A 85 2.34 -13.46 10.61
CA GLU A 85 2.80 -14.85 10.64
C GLU A 85 2.25 -15.68 9.49
N ASN A 86 0.99 -15.48 9.13
CA ASN A 86 0.31 -16.33 8.16
C ASN A 86 0.21 -15.74 6.76
N LEU A 87 0.20 -14.41 6.64
CA LEU A 87 0.01 -13.72 5.37
C LEU A 87 1.27 -13.00 4.89
N GLU A 88 2.38 -13.16 5.58
CA GLU A 88 3.66 -12.52 5.22
C GLU A 88 3.55 -11.01 5.08
N LYS A 89 2.64 -10.39 5.84
CA LYS A 89 2.54 -8.93 5.86
C LYS A 89 3.74 -8.34 6.60
N GLY A 90 4.16 -7.19 6.18
CA GLY A 90 5.30 -6.52 6.79
C GLY A 90 6.46 -6.34 5.83
N GLY A 91 6.71 -7.30 4.95
CA GLY A 91 7.79 -7.21 3.96
C GLY A 91 7.67 -5.94 3.10
N PRO A 92 6.55 -5.72 2.41
CA PRO A 92 6.38 -4.51 1.59
C PRO A 92 6.47 -3.22 2.40
N ILE A 93 6.00 -3.23 3.65
CA ILE A 93 6.11 -2.07 4.53
C ILE A 93 7.58 -1.82 4.89
N ALA A 94 8.32 -2.88 5.26
CA ALA A 94 9.71 -2.76 5.71
C ALA A 94 10.63 -2.18 4.64
N ILE A 95 10.38 -2.49 3.37
CA ILE A 95 11.22 -2.03 2.26
C ILE A 95 10.52 -1.05 1.33
N ALA A 96 9.47 -0.41 1.80
CA ALA A 96 8.78 0.62 1.03
C ALA A 96 9.73 1.75 0.64
N ASP A 97 9.50 2.34 -0.52
CA ASP A 97 10.30 3.47 -0.99
C ASP A 97 10.02 4.73 -0.19
N TYR A 98 8.80 4.88 0.32
CA TYR A 98 8.38 6.02 1.12
C TYR A 98 7.50 5.59 2.26
N PHE A 99 7.59 6.33 3.37
CA PHE A 99 6.73 6.15 4.53
C PHE A 99 5.91 7.42 4.72
N VAL A 100 4.60 7.25 4.84
CA VAL A 100 3.68 8.35 5.12
C VAL A 100 3.02 8.06 6.46
N MET A 101 3.12 9.00 7.38
CA MET A 101 2.58 8.84 8.74
C MET A 101 1.14 9.28 8.77
N ASN A 102 0.26 8.35 9.13
CA ASN A 102 -1.15 8.64 9.34
C ASN A 102 -1.44 8.74 10.84
N ASP A 103 -0.84 9.74 11.48
CA ASP A 103 -0.88 9.93 12.94
C ASP A 103 -1.53 11.25 13.36
N HIS A 104 -1.97 12.06 12.41
CA HIS A 104 -2.66 13.32 12.63
C HIS A 104 -3.94 13.37 11.77
N GLY A 105 -4.33 14.54 11.34
CA GLY A 105 -5.52 14.71 10.51
C GLY A 105 -5.28 14.39 9.03
N LEU A 106 -6.35 14.41 8.25
CA LEU A 106 -6.28 14.15 6.81
C LEU A 106 -5.43 15.18 6.06
N ASP A 107 -5.45 16.44 6.49
CA ASP A 107 -4.68 17.50 5.84
C ASP A 107 -3.18 17.20 5.84
N GLU A 108 -2.66 16.73 6.98
CA GLU A 108 -1.25 16.36 7.08
C GLU A 108 -0.93 15.12 6.26
N LEU A 109 -1.82 14.14 6.25
CA LEU A 109 -1.67 12.94 5.44
C LEU A 109 -1.59 13.31 3.95
N TYR A 110 -2.50 14.15 3.49
CA TYR A 110 -2.52 14.59 2.09
C TYR A 110 -1.27 15.41 1.73
N ALA A 111 -0.79 16.25 2.64
CA ALA A 111 0.45 17.02 2.41
C ALA A 111 1.66 16.09 2.24
N GLN A 112 1.76 15.03 3.04
CA GLN A 112 2.83 14.04 2.91
C GLN A 112 2.73 13.28 1.59
N LEU A 113 1.53 12.85 1.20
CA LEU A 113 1.31 12.17 -0.08
C LEU A 113 1.66 13.06 -1.26
N GLU A 114 1.30 14.33 -1.21
CA GLU A 114 1.66 15.29 -2.24
C GLU A 114 3.18 15.45 -2.35
N ALA A 115 3.88 15.53 -1.23
CA ALA A 115 5.34 15.62 -1.23
C ALA A 115 5.99 14.38 -1.86
N VAL A 116 5.47 13.19 -1.57
CA VAL A 116 5.95 11.94 -2.15
C VAL A 116 5.73 11.93 -3.67
N THR A 117 4.55 12.31 -4.13
CA THR A 117 4.24 12.31 -5.56
C THR A 117 5.10 13.32 -6.32
N HIS A 118 5.42 14.43 -5.70
CA HIS A 118 6.37 15.39 -6.27
C HIS A 118 7.77 14.80 -6.37
N HIS A 119 8.24 14.15 -5.33
CA HIS A 119 9.58 13.55 -5.30
C HIS A 119 9.74 12.45 -6.35
N GLU A 120 8.73 11.62 -6.52
CA GLU A 120 8.75 10.55 -7.52
C GLU A 120 8.48 11.03 -8.94
N HIS A 121 8.25 12.32 -9.12
CA HIS A 121 7.98 12.89 -10.44
C HIS A 121 6.79 12.19 -11.13
N PHE A 122 5.69 12.07 -10.43
CA PHE A 122 4.45 11.56 -11.03
C PHE A 122 3.87 12.63 -11.96
N CYS A 123 4.57 12.86 -13.04
CA CYS A 123 4.28 13.94 -13.97
C CYS A 123 3.24 13.51 -14.99
N LYS A 124 2.44 14.47 -15.43
CA LYS A 124 1.47 14.22 -16.49
C LYS A 124 2.14 14.01 -17.83
N ALA A 125 3.31 14.59 -18.02
CA ALA A 125 4.10 14.48 -19.24
C ALA A 125 5.57 14.30 -18.89
N PRO A 126 6.32 13.53 -19.69
CA PRO A 126 7.72 13.24 -19.39
C PRO A 126 8.60 14.49 -19.22
N GLU A 127 8.31 15.53 -19.95
CA GLU A 127 9.06 16.79 -19.88
C GLU A 127 8.84 17.56 -18.58
N GLN A 128 7.89 17.14 -17.75
CA GLN A 128 7.64 17.72 -16.43
C GLN A 128 8.37 17.00 -15.32
N CYS A 129 8.98 15.89 -15.64
CA CYS A 129 9.70 15.08 -14.66
C CYS A 129 11.22 15.45 -14.59
#